data_7b8c257d677d4e4871261101907325a3
#
_entry.id   7b8c257d677d4e4871261101907325a3
#
_cell.length_a   1.000
_cell.length_b   1.000
_cell.length_c   1.000
_cell.angle_alpha   90.00
_cell.angle_beta   90.00
_cell.angle_gamma   90.00
#
_symmetry.space_group_name_H-M   'P 1'
#
loop_
_entity.id
_entity.type
_entity.pdbx_description
1 polymer ?
#
loop_
_entity_poly.entity_id
_entity_poly.type
_entity_poly.pdbx_seq_one_letter_code
_entity_poly.pdbx_strand_id
1 'polypeptide(L)'
;IYLEFGADPHIEGIGDSEEIKEIRKNAIKANLRLVDCPIRHLGTEKAQKLYHDIQNWLEKAGVEMHFNAECENIIIEDNECHGVLVREGGEVREYRAPEIVIATGRRGADWLESLCAKHNIAHKPGTVDIGVRVECRNEVMEKVNKVLYESKLIGYPRPWKNKVRTFCQNPGGFVA
;
A
#
# COMPACT_ATOMS: atom_id res chain seq x y z
N ILE A 1 -2.34 -13.64 9.10
CA ILE A 1 -3.10 -13.79 7.85
C ILE A 1 -2.17 -14.24 6.72
N TYR A 2 -1.27 -13.42 6.18
CA TYR A 2 -0.46 -13.80 5.01
C TYR A 2 0.33 -15.10 5.18
N LEU A 3 0.89 -15.37 6.35
CA LEU A 3 1.59 -16.61 6.65
C LEU A 3 0.67 -17.83 6.62
N GLU A 4 -0.57 -17.69 7.09
CA GLU A 4 -1.58 -18.75 7.10
C GLU A 4 -1.99 -19.15 5.67
N PHE A 5 -1.87 -18.20 4.74
CA PHE A 5 -2.14 -18.44 3.32
C PHE A 5 -0.89 -18.66 2.48
N GLY A 6 0.22 -19.09 3.11
CA GLY A 6 1.41 -19.57 2.42
C GLY A 6 2.42 -18.50 1.98
N ALA A 7 2.37 -17.29 2.56
CA ALA A 7 3.43 -16.31 2.37
C ALA A 7 4.73 -16.77 3.03
N ASP A 8 5.87 -16.43 2.44
CA ASP A 8 7.19 -16.71 2.98
C ASP A 8 7.37 -16.03 4.36
N PRO A 9 7.85 -16.76 5.40
CA PRO A 9 8.13 -16.16 6.70
C PRO A 9 9.31 -15.19 6.70
N HIS A 10 10.14 -15.21 5.65
CA HIS A 10 11.30 -14.33 5.55
C HIS A 10 10.92 -12.85 5.57
N ILE A 11 11.70 -12.06 6.30
CA ILE A 11 11.54 -10.60 6.40
C ILE A 11 12.79 -9.96 5.81
N GLU A 12 12.59 -9.19 4.76
CA GLU A 12 13.61 -8.37 4.12
C GLU A 12 13.74 -6.99 4.81
N GLY A 13 14.81 -6.28 4.47
CA GLY A 13 14.98 -4.86 4.86
C GLY A 13 15.40 -4.60 6.29
N ILE A 14 15.76 -5.65 7.02
CA ILE A 14 16.36 -5.58 8.37
C ILE A 14 17.57 -6.50 8.44
N GLY A 15 18.51 -6.15 9.28
CA GLY A 15 19.67 -7.00 9.54
C GLY A 15 20.86 -6.23 10.09
N ASP A 16 21.82 -6.97 10.58
CA ASP A 16 23.05 -6.46 11.19
C ASP A 16 24.31 -7.20 10.70
N SER A 17 24.25 -7.72 9.46
CA SER A 17 25.43 -8.32 8.83
C SER A 17 26.52 -7.28 8.58
N GLU A 18 27.75 -7.73 8.39
CA GLU A 18 28.88 -6.81 8.10
C GLU A 18 28.64 -6.03 6.81
N GLU A 19 28.00 -6.64 5.81
CA GLU A 19 27.63 -5.98 4.56
C GLU A 19 26.61 -4.85 4.80
N ILE A 20 25.61 -5.07 5.63
CA ILE A 20 24.61 -4.03 5.99
C ILE A 20 25.27 -2.91 6.78
N LYS A 21 26.18 -3.22 7.69
CA LYS A 21 26.98 -2.23 8.43
C LYS A 21 27.83 -1.38 7.49
N GLU A 22 28.45 -2.00 6.48
CA GLU A 22 29.21 -1.27 5.46
C GLU A 22 28.31 -0.34 4.63
N ILE A 23 27.14 -0.81 4.19
CA ILE A 23 26.15 0.02 3.47
C ILE A 23 25.73 1.20 4.34
N ARG A 24 25.42 0.96 5.62
CA ARG A 24 25.06 2.02 6.59
C ARG A 24 26.17 3.06 6.76
N LYS A 25 27.43 2.62 6.89
CA LYS A 25 28.59 3.49 6.97
C LYS A 25 28.79 4.34 5.72
N ASN A 26 28.59 3.75 4.54
CA ASN A 26 28.70 4.46 3.26
C ASN A 26 27.55 5.45 3.07
N ALA A 27 26.35 5.11 3.50
CA ALA A 27 25.21 6.03 3.52
C ALA A 27 25.53 7.27 4.38
N ILE A 28 26.07 7.08 5.59
CA ILE A 28 26.46 8.19 6.48
C ILE A 28 27.50 9.09 5.81
N LYS A 29 28.52 8.52 5.16
CA LYS A 29 29.53 9.31 4.41
C LYS A 29 28.91 10.14 3.28
N ALA A 30 27.82 9.67 2.70
CA ALA A 30 27.06 10.36 1.67
C ALA A 30 26.00 11.33 2.23
N ASN A 31 25.99 11.60 3.54
CA ASN A 31 24.95 12.36 4.23
C ASN A 31 23.53 11.77 4.08
N LEU A 32 23.48 10.47 3.97
CA LEU A 32 22.24 9.69 3.93
C LEU A 32 22.11 8.85 5.20
N ARG A 33 20.91 8.44 5.53
CA ARG A 33 20.63 7.49 6.59
C ARG A 33 19.96 6.25 6.02
N LEU A 34 20.56 5.09 6.20
CA LEU A 34 19.91 3.82 5.97
C LEU A 34 18.98 3.54 7.15
N VAL A 35 17.72 3.25 6.85
CA VAL A 35 16.67 2.96 7.86
C VAL A 35 16.22 1.51 7.67
N ASP A 36 16.06 0.79 8.77
CA ASP A 36 15.47 -0.53 8.74
C ASP A 36 14.01 -0.43 8.27
N CYS A 37 13.69 -1.19 7.27
CA CYS A 37 12.36 -1.21 6.65
C CYS A 37 11.92 -2.66 6.50
N PRO A 38 11.41 -3.28 7.59
CA PRO A 38 10.99 -4.67 7.54
C PRO A 38 9.83 -4.83 6.57
N ILE A 39 10.05 -5.63 5.53
CA ILE A 39 9.03 -5.96 4.55
C ILE A 39 8.98 -7.46 4.33
N ARG A 40 7.80 -7.95 4.01
CA ARG A 40 7.58 -9.30 3.51
C ARG A 40 7.18 -9.20 2.05
N HIS A 41 8.13 -9.48 1.18
CA HIS A 41 7.91 -9.36 -0.26
C HIS A 41 7.24 -10.63 -0.79
N LEU A 42 6.17 -10.47 -1.54
CA LEU A 42 5.42 -11.60 -2.07
C LEU A 42 5.56 -11.76 -3.60
N GLY A 43 5.82 -10.67 -4.31
CA GLY A 43 5.77 -10.65 -5.78
C GLY A 43 4.33 -10.67 -6.32
N THR A 44 4.16 -10.19 -7.54
CA THR A 44 2.82 -10.01 -8.14
C THR A 44 2.10 -11.33 -8.38
N GLU A 45 2.82 -12.36 -8.88
CA GLU A 45 2.22 -13.66 -9.20
C GLU A 45 1.77 -14.42 -7.95
N LYS A 46 2.62 -14.45 -6.91
CA LYS A 46 2.27 -15.08 -5.64
C LYS A 46 1.16 -14.33 -4.92
N ALA A 47 1.12 -13.00 -5.07
CA ALA A 47 0.07 -12.17 -4.49
C ALA A 47 -1.31 -12.51 -5.04
N GLN A 48 -1.45 -12.75 -6.34
CA GLN A 48 -2.73 -13.14 -6.95
C GLN A 48 -3.27 -14.42 -6.33
N LYS A 49 -2.42 -15.46 -6.25
CA LYS A 49 -2.82 -16.73 -5.64
C LYS A 49 -3.23 -16.56 -4.18
N LEU A 50 -2.43 -15.84 -3.40
CA LEU A 50 -2.69 -15.60 -1.98
C LEU A 50 -4.02 -14.86 -1.77
N TYR A 51 -4.29 -13.81 -2.52
CA TYR A 51 -5.55 -13.08 -2.40
C TYR A 51 -6.75 -13.92 -2.83
N HIS A 52 -6.61 -14.76 -3.85
CA HIS A 52 -7.64 -15.69 -4.25
C HIS A 52 -7.93 -16.74 -3.15
N ASP A 53 -6.89 -17.27 -2.51
CA ASP A 53 -7.04 -18.21 -1.40
C ASP A 53 -7.74 -17.54 -0.18
N ILE A 54 -7.42 -16.28 0.12
CA ILE A 54 -8.09 -15.49 1.15
C ILE A 54 -9.58 -15.28 0.78
N GLN A 55 -9.87 -14.91 -0.47
CA GLN A 55 -11.24 -14.75 -0.94
C GLN A 55 -12.04 -16.03 -0.76
N ASN A 56 -11.53 -17.15 -1.23
CA ASN A 56 -12.19 -18.46 -1.08
C ASN A 56 -12.43 -18.84 0.39
N TRP A 57 -11.50 -18.47 1.26
CA TRP A 57 -11.64 -18.70 2.69
C TRP A 57 -12.77 -17.86 3.30
N LEU A 58 -12.85 -16.58 2.92
CA LEU A 58 -13.91 -15.67 3.36
C LEU A 58 -15.29 -16.14 2.89
N GLU A 59 -15.41 -16.55 1.62
CA GLU A 59 -16.66 -17.10 1.07
C GLU A 59 -17.11 -18.36 1.84
N LYS A 60 -16.17 -19.27 2.12
CA LYS A 60 -16.47 -20.47 2.93
C LYS A 60 -16.83 -20.14 4.39
N ALA A 61 -16.33 -19.03 4.91
CA ALA A 61 -16.70 -18.52 6.24
C ALA A 61 -18.08 -17.80 6.25
N GLY A 62 -18.76 -17.73 5.11
CA GLY A 62 -20.09 -17.12 5.00
C GLY A 62 -20.07 -15.62 4.71
N VAL A 63 -18.93 -15.05 4.29
CA VAL A 63 -18.88 -13.66 3.84
C VAL A 63 -19.50 -13.57 2.46
N GLU A 64 -20.54 -12.77 2.34
CA GLU A 64 -21.19 -12.47 1.07
C GLU A 64 -20.37 -11.42 0.30
N MET A 65 -20.01 -11.72 -0.94
CA MET A 65 -19.21 -10.85 -1.79
C MET A 65 -19.98 -10.47 -3.05
N HIS A 66 -20.11 -9.17 -3.29
CA HIS A 66 -20.74 -8.61 -4.47
C HIS A 66 -19.70 -8.04 -5.42
N PHE A 67 -19.52 -8.65 -6.59
CA PHE A 67 -18.61 -8.19 -7.64
C PHE A 67 -19.40 -7.39 -8.69
N ASN A 68 -18.70 -6.45 -9.37
CA ASN A 68 -19.34 -5.52 -10.31
C ASN A 68 -20.51 -4.75 -9.68
N ALA A 69 -20.42 -4.51 -8.39
CA ALA A 69 -21.35 -3.77 -7.58
C ALA A 69 -20.73 -2.43 -7.18
N GLU A 70 -21.35 -1.32 -7.54
CA GLU A 70 -20.84 0.03 -7.30
C GLU A 70 -21.59 0.68 -6.14
N CYS A 71 -20.89 1.02 -5.08
CA CYS A 71 -21.47 1.78 -3.98
C CYS A 71 -21.69 3.23 -4.42
N GLU A 72 -22.94 3.65 -4.53
CA GLU A 72 -23.29 5.01 -4.94
C GLU A 72 -23.41 5.99 -3.76
N ASN A 73 -23.86 5.49 -2.62
CA ASN A 73 -24.13 6.33 -1.45
C ASN A 73 -24.16 5.52 -0.16
N ILE A 74 -24.10 6.22 0.96
CA ILE A 74 -24.39 5.69 2.28
C ILE A 74 -25.79 6.12 2.73
N ILE A 75 -26.40 5.35 3.61
CA ILE A 75 -27.72 5.61 4.20
C ILE A 75 -27.46 6.20 5.59
N ILE A 76 -27.83 7.47 5.77
CA ILE A 76 -27.71 8.16 7.06
C ILE A 76 -29.11 8.50 7.54
N GLU A 77 -29.46 8.04 8.73
CA GLU A 77 -30.68 8.31 9.46
C GLU A 77 -30.29 8.74 10.89
N ASP A 78 -30.87 9.80 11.40
CA ASP A 78 -30.59 10.34 12.75
C ASP A 78 -29.09 10.52 13.07
N ASN A 79 -28.31 10.94 12.05
CA ASN A 79 -26.86 11.13 12.13
C ASN A 79 -26.03 9.84 12.36
N GLU A 80 -26.61 8.69 12.09
CA GLU A 80 -25.97 7.38 12.12
C GLU A 80 -25.98 6.73 10.72
N CYS A 81 -24.92 5.99 10.39
CA CYS A 81 -24.85 5.26 9.12
C CYS A 81 -25.43 3.86 9.29
N HIS A 82 -26.49 3.55 8.54
CA HIS A 82 -27.24 2.30 8.63
C HIS A 82 -27.08 1.39 7.42
N GLY A 83 -26.34 1.81 6.40
CA GLY A 83 -26.20 1.00 5.20
C GLY A 83 -25.58 1.72 4.03
N VAL A 84 -25.69 1.07 2.88
CA VAL A 84 -25.18 1.57 1.60
C VAL A 84 -26.21 1.37 0.49
N LEU A 85 -26.20 2.24 -0.51
CA LEU A 85 -26.89 2.08 -1.77
C LEU A 85 -25.91 1.59 -2.82
N VAL A 86 -26.19 0.48 -3.43
CA VAL A 86 -25.31 -0.21 -4.37
C VAL A 86 -26.00 -0.43 -5.71
N ARG A 87 -25.35 -0.04 -6.79
CA ARG A 87 -25.78 -0.35 -8.14
C ARG A 87 -25.20 -1.70 -8.56
N GLU A 88 -26.09 -2.63 -8.84
CA GLU A 88 -25.75 -3.97 -9.26
C GLU A 88 -26.70 -4.41 -10.40
N GLY A 89 -26.15 -4.85 -11.53
CA GLY A 89 -26.94 -5.27 -12.67
C GLY A 89 -27.87 -4.20 -13.27
N GLY A 90 -27.58 -2.91 -13.04
CA GLY A 90 -28.39 -1.78 -13.50
C GLY A 90 -29.45 -1.32 -12.49
N GLU A 91 -29.68 -2.06 -11.42
CA GLU A 91 -30.60 -1.74 -10.34
C GLU A 91 -29.87 -1.18 -9.13
N VAL A 92 -30.50 -0.28 -8.38
CA VAL A 92 -30.00 0.20 -7.10
C VAL A 92 -30.65 -0.62 -5.99
N ARG A 93 -29.79 -1.21 -5.17
CA ARG A 93 -30.21 -2.02 -4.01
C ARG A 93 -29.70 -1.40 -2.72
N GLU A 94 -30.44 -1.62 -1.67
CA GLU A 94 -30.11 -1.18 -0.32
C GLU A 94 -29.55 -2.35 0.48
N TYR A 95 -28.39 -2.16 1.09
CA TYR A 95 -27.80 -3.10 2.03
C TYR A 95 -27.65 -2.42 3.39
N ARG A 96 -28.25 -3.00 4.41
CA ARG A 96 -28.23 -2.47 5.78
C ARG A 96 -27.35 -3.30 6.70
N ALA A 97 -26.57 -2.60 7.52
CA ALA A 97 -25.73 -3.19 8.55
C ALA A 97 -25.52 -2.17 9.70
N PRO A 98 -25.26 -2.64 10.93
CA PRO A 98 -24.99 -1.75 12.06
C PRO A 98 -23.64 -1.04 11.94
N GLU A 99 -22.70 -1.62 11.21
CA GLU A 99 -21.33 -1.07 11.03
C GLU A 99 -20.97 -1.07 9.55
N ILE A 100 -20.47 0.06 9.06
CA ILE A 100 -20.04 0.23 7.67
C ILE A 100 -18.57 0.61 7.62
N VAL A 101 -17.77 -0.15 6.87
CA VAL A 101 -16.36 0.15 6.61
C VAL A 101 -16.18 0.58 5.16
N ILE A 102 -15.67 1.78 4.94
CA ILE A 102 -15.39 2.31 3.61
C ILE A 102 -13.89 2.21 3.34
N ALA A 103 -13.49 1.36 2.41
CA ALA A 103 -12.10 1.06 2.08
C ALA A 103 -11.85 1.07 0.57
N THR A 104 -12.22 2.15 -0.09
CA THR A 104 -12.30 2.28 -1.56
C THR A 104 -10.95 2.41 -2.28
N GLY A 105 -9.86 2.56 -1.55
CA GLY A 105 -8.52 2.72 -2.12
C GLY A 105 -8.40 3.97 -3.01
N ARG A 106 -7.38 3.98 -3.87
CA ARG A 106 -7.06 5.15 -4.71
C ARG A 106 -8.15 5.49 -5.71
N ARG A 107 -8.77 4.49 -6.31
CA ARG A 107 -9.78 4.68 -7.36
C ARG A 107 -11.06 5.33 -6.82
N GLY A 108 -11.37 5.08 -5.57
CA GLY A 108 -12.55 5.65 -4.92
C GLY A 108 -12.28 6.95 -4.14
N ALA A 109 -11.11 7.60 -4.29
CA ALA A 109 -10.76 8.80 -3.53
C ALA A 109 -11.72 9.97 -3.82
N ASP A 110 -11.96 10.26 -5.10
CA ASP A 110 -12.85 11.35 -5.53
C ASP A 110 -14.30 11.09 -5.12
N TRP A 111 -14.73 9.82 -5.21
CA TRP A 111 -16.04 9.41 -4.72
C TRP A 111 -16.17 9.63 -3.20
N LEU A 112 -15.15 9.24 -2.43
CA LEU A 112 -15.15 9.41 -0.97
C LEU A 112 -15.18 10.90 -0.58
N GLU A 113 -14.43 11.75 -1.27
CA GLU A 113 -14.47 13.20 -1.06
C GLU A 113 -15.87 13.77 -1.33
N SER A 114 -16.46 13.38 -2.45
CA SER A 114 -17.82 13.80 -2.82
C SER A 114 -18.87 13.29 -1.81
N LEU A 115 -18.72 12.08 -1.31
CA LEU A 115 -19.56 11.48 -0.29
C LEU A 115 -19.47 12.27 1.03
N CYS A 116 -18.25 12.60 1.48
CA CYS A 116 -18.03 13.40 2.67
C CYS A 116 -18.66 14.79 2.55
N ALA A 117 -18.48 15.45 1.41
CA ALA A 117 -19.10 16.76 1.14
C ALA A 117 -20.64 16.67 1.16
N LYS A 118 -21.21 15.65 0.52
CA LYS A 118 -22.68 15.46 0.45
C LYS A 118 -23.32 15.27 1.82
N HIS A 119 -22.64 14.57 2.72
CA HIS A 119 -23.17 14.25 4.05
C HIS A 119 -22.59 15.14 5.17
N ASN A 120 -21.88 16.23 4.83
CA ASN A 120 -21.24 17.14 5.79
C ASN A 120 -20.26 16.41 6.75
N ILE A 121 -19.60 15.37 6.28
CA ILE A 121 -18.58 14.65 7.05
C ILE A 121 -17.27 15.43 6.99
N ALA A 122 -16.75 15.82 8.14
CA ALA A 122 -15.50 16.58 8.22
C ALA A 122 -14.33 15.76 7.67
N HIS A 123 -13.61 16.31 6.70
CA HIS A 123 -12.47 15.70 6.09
C HIS A 123 -11.38 16.72 5.75
N LYS A 124 -10.20 16.26 5.50
CA LYS A 124 -9.07 17.09 5.06
C LYS A 124 -8.23 16.32 4.02
N PRO A 125 -7.57 17.03 3.10
CA PRO A 125 -6.63 16.40 2.18
C PRO A 125 -5.54 15.64 2.92
N GLY A 126 -5.23 14.45 2.44
CA GLY A 126 -4.07 13.70 2.90
C GLY A 126 -2.76 14.30 2.39
N THR A 127 -1.65 13.90 2.98
CA THR A 127 -0.32 14.20 2.45
C THR A 127 0.07 13.18 1.40
N VAL A 128 0.73 13.64 0.33
CA VAL A 128 1.27 12.79 -0.72
C VAL A 128 2.78 12.97 -0.84
N ASP A 129 3.48 11.88 -1.13
CA ASP A 129 4.87 11.94 -1.52
C ASP A 129 4.93 12.13 -3.05
N ILE A 130 5.64 13.14 -3.50
CA ILE A 130 5.93 13.37 -4.92
C ILE A 130 7.36 12.91 -5.18
N GLY A 131 7.57 12.16 -6.25
CA GLY A 131 8.88 11.66 -6.60
C GLY A 131 9.02 11.34 -8.08
N VAL A 132 10.20 10.91 -8.45
CA VAL A 132 10.54 10.47 -9.79
C VAL A 132 10.97 9.00 -9.76
N ARG A 133 10.70 8.27 -10.83
CA ARG A 133 11.30 6.97 -11.08
C ARG A 133 12.66 7.18 -11.72
N VAL A 134 13.65 6.45 -11.22
CA VAL A 134 15.02 6.52 -11.72
C VAL A 134 15.43 5.12 -12.15
N GLU A 135 15.90 5.00 -13.37
CA GLU A 135 16.54 3.80 -13.88
C GLU A 135 18.05 4.01 -13.90
N CYS A 136 18.77 3.04 -13.42
CA CYS A 136 20.25 3.02 -13.48
C CYS A 136 20.74 1.62 -13.81
N ARG A 137 22.00 1.51 -14.20
CA ARG A 137 22.61 0.21 -14.47
C ARG A 137 22.60 -0.67 -13.22
N ASN A 138 22.36 -1.97 -13.39
CA ASN A 138 22.32 -2.93 -12.28
C ASN A 138 23.57 -2.91 -11.42
N GLU A 139 24.74 -2.73 -12.03
CA GLU A 139 26.05 -2.70 -11.33
C GLU A 139 26.13 -1.60 -10.28
N VAL A 140 25.42 -0.48 -10.48
CA VAL A 140 25.39 0.65 -9.54
C VAL A 140 24.76 0.24 -8.20
N MET A 141 23.72 -0.58 -8.25
CA MET A 141 22.95 -1.00 -7.08
C MET A 141 23.27 -2.42 -6.63
N GLU A 142 24.17 -3.13 -7.32
CA GLU A 142 24.43 -4.57 -7.09
C GLU A 142 24.79 -4.88 -5.64
N LYS A 143 25.70 -4.12 -5.04
CA LYS A 143 26.13 -4.33 -3.65
C LYS A 143 25.01 -4.16 -2.65
N VAL A 144 24.09 -3.25 -2.94
CA VAL A 144 22.92 -2.99 -2.09
C VAL A 144 21.87 -4.07 -2.28
N ASN A 145 21.54 -4.37 -3.54
CA ASN A 145 20.50 -5.32 -3.91
C ASN A 145 20.82 -6.77 -3.53
N LYS A 146 22.10 -7.13 -3.38
CA LYS A 146 22.52 -8.46 -2.89
C LYS A 146 22.17 -8.70 -1.42
N VAL A 147 22.02 -7.63 -0.64
CA VAL A 147 21.90 -7.70 0.81
C VAL A 147 20.55 -7.21 1.31
N LEU A 148 19.96 -6.25 0.59
CA LEU A 148 18.67 -5.64 0.93
C LEU A 148 17.76 -5.65 -0.30
N TYR A 149 16.58 -6.22 -0.17
CA TYR A 149 15.58 -6.17 -1.24
C TYR A 149 15.17 -4.72 -1.54
N GLU A 150 14.87 -3.94 -0.52
CA GLU A 150 14.64 -2.50 -0.60
C GLU A 150 15.53 -1.76 0.41
N SER A 151 16.41 -0.90 -0.05
CA SER A 151 17.19 -0.04 0.82
C SER A 151 16.47 1.27 1.07
N LYS A 152 16.00 1.49 2.28
CA LYS A 152 15.36 2.74 2.66
C LYS A 152 16.41 3.77 3.06
N LEU A 153 16.79 4.61 2.10
CA LEU A 153 17.72 5.71 2.31
C LEU A 153 16.96 7.03 2.48
N ILE A 154 17.35 7.81 3.47
CA ILE A 154 16.77 9.13 3.75
C ILE A 154 17.86 10.17 3.71
N GLY A 155 17.61 11.27 3.03
CA GLY A 155 18.52 12.42 2.95
C GLY A 155 17.77 13.74 3.00
N TYR A 156 18.55 14.82 3.20
CA TYR A 156 18.07 16.20 3.28
C TYR A 156 18.95 17.10 2.39
N PRO A 157 18.82 17.02 1.05
CA PRO A 157 19.67 17.73 0.13
C PRO A 157 19.54 19.25 0.27
N ARG A 158 20.67 19.95 0.10
CA ARG A 158 20.69 21.42 0.02
C ARG A 158 20.16 21.90 -1.34
N PRO A 159 19.63 23.11 -1.45
CA PRO A 159 19.53 24.14 -0.41
C PRO A 159 18.29 23.99 0.49
N TRP A 160 17.22 23.33 0.04
CA TRP A 160 15.91 23.33 0.73
C TRP A 160 15.80 22.42 1.93
N LYS A 161 16.68 21.41 2.04
CA LYS A 161 16.68 20.43 3.12
C LYS A 161 15.34 19.69 3.30
N ASN A 162 14.56 19.59 2.23
CA ASN A 162 13.37 18.74 2.24
C ASN A 162 13.78 17.29 2.40
N LYS A 163 12.96 16.52 3.12
CA LYS A 163 13.17 15.09 3.28
C LYS A 163 12.96 14.39 1.93
N VAL A 164 14.01 13.73 1.45
CA VAL A 164 13.95 12.85 0.29
C VAL A 164 14.23 11.42 0.76
N ARG A 165 13.51 10.47 0.22
CA ARG A 165 13.73 9.05 0.53
C ARG A 165 13.64 8.18 -0.72
N THR A 166 14.39 7.09 -0.72
CA THR A 166 14.14 6.01 -1.68
C THR A 166 12.80 5.36 -1.36
N PHE A 167 12.11 4.91 -2.39
CA PHE A 167 10.83 4.22 -2.27
C PHE A 167 10.98 2.76 -2.76
N CYS A 168 10.09 2.26 -3.58
CA CYS A 168 10.21 0.91 -4.13
C CYS A 168 11.47 0.78 -4.98
N GLN A 169 12.21 -0.29 -4.78
CA GLN A 169 13.32 -0.71 -5.64
C GLN A 169 12.90 -1.99 -6.38
N ASN A 170 13.29 -2.09 -7.62
CA ASN A 170 12.95 -3.22 -8.48
C ASN A 170 14.21 -3.70 -9.20
N PRO A 171 15.04 -4.52 -8.53
CA PRO A 171 16.28 -5.03 -9.09
C PRO A 171 16.06 -5.75 -10.43
N GLY A 172 16.83 -5.37 -11.46
CA GLY A 172 16.66 -5.91 -12.81
C GLY A 172 15.43 -5.43 -13.57
N GLY A 173 14.60 -4.57 -12.96
CA GLY A 173 13.45 -3.95 -13.62
C GLY A 173 13.84 -2.74 -14.45
N PHE A 174 12.91 -2.27 -15.26
CA PHE A 174 13.02 -1.03 -16.02
C PHE A 174 11.75 -0.17 -15.83
N VAL A 175 11.89 1.12 -16.12
CA VAL A 175 10.74 2.03 -16.06
C VAL A 175 9.89 1.85 -17.33
N ALA A 176 8.64 1.51 -17.12
CA ALA A 176 7.66 1.36 -18.20
C ALA A 176 6.62 2.49 -18.13
#